data_69171123822df799d81722d4bcac2c64
#
_entry.id   69171123822df799d81722d4bcac2c64
#
_cell.length_a   1.000
_cell.length_b   1.000
_cell.length_c   1.000
_cell.angle_alpha   90.00
_cell.angle_beta   90.00
_cell.angle_gamma   90.00
#
_symmetry.space_group_name_H-M   'P 1'
#
loop_
_entity.id
_entity.type
_entity.pdbx_description
1 polymer ?
#
loop_
_entity_poly.entity_id
_entity_poly.type
_entity_poly.pdbx_seq_one_letter_code
_entity_poly.pdbx_strand_id
1 'polypeptide(L)'
;MSSPTRPPQPGIRLHVDLGGDPRPHRSAKIEAHLRVDVAADGAPTDLPAVQLAVIIAVDVAESRRAAVRHALPAALRALPDRISFAVLGSGPEPVRCYPRAVADRDEWAVADRDERRRAAFVAGSLPLHREGPRPAGYAAWVASARALLTGRPVSVRHLVLITDGSSAAAEDRLEEELELCAGQFTCDVFAVGADWTPDPLLVLAERLHGTAEFVDDGLGRAITAALQRLRRVHTPQLPVEVTVRPSVRQVSLSEKAPRPHRLGGLRAPGRPHCWSFPTYQWEQGSRDYLLTLVADSDGDPLETELQFAMVSIGDVHAPVTARWHLPGQSPAQAPAGADSVRTLNAAARMRGALRQGLVALREHGRDTAEDRLGQAARLAVQLGTDWVLDEIRAVAHIEDAAAGRVRLRAVDPGTLGPMILRAGSRPGGPLIDAAGARPGPRCGGCGTPAGSEARYCITCGEKLL
;
A
#
# COMPACT_ATOMS: atom_id res chain seq x y z
N MET A 1 38.88 -11.51 -7.97
CA MET A 1 37.64 -11.21 -7.21
C MET A 1 36.59 -10.84 -8.26
N SER A 2 35.72 -11.80 -8.60
CA SER A 2 34.67 -11.58 -9.61
C SER A 2 33.58 -10.70 -8.95
N SER A 3 33.27 -9.57 -9.56
CA SER A 3 32.13 -8.73 -9.15
C SER A 3 30.85 -9.57 -9.17
N PRO A 4 29.98 -9.45 -8.16
CA PRO A 4 28.72 -10.16 -8.16
C PRO A 4 27.89 -9.69 -9.36
N THR A 5 27.55 -10.60 -10.23
CA THR A 5 26.68 -10.36 -11.39
C THR A 5 25.33 -9.85 -10.87
N ARG A 6 25.00 -8.60 -11.17
CA ARG A 6 23.71 -7.98 -10.82
C ARG A 6 22.60 -8.82 -11.47
N PRO A 7 21.55 -9.22 -10.73
CA PRO A 7 20.45 -9.97 -11.31
C PRO A 7 19.81 -9.17 -12.46
N PRO A 8 19.36 -9.83 -13.52
CA PRO A 8 18.69 -9.16 -14.64
C PRO A 8 17.48 -8.40 -14.12
N GLN A 9 17.37 -7.12 -14.49
CA GLN A 9 16.25 -6.29 -14.10
C GLN A 9 15.06 -6.57 -15.02
N PRO A 10 13.82 -6.62 -14.50
CA PRO A 10 12.61 -6.71 -15.34
C PRO A 10 12.58 -5.53 -16.31
N GLY A 11 11.93 -5.72 -17.46
CA GLY A 11 11.69 -4.63 -18.40
C GLY A 11 10.83 -3.54 -17.72
N ILE A 12 11.48 -2.48 -17.24
CA ILE A 12 10.82 -1.35 -16.59
C ILE A 12 10.65 -0.24 -17.59
N ARG A 13 9.45 0.35 -17.65
CA ARG A 13 9.17 1.59 -18.36
C ARG A 13 8.72 2.64 -17.34
N LEU A 14 9.30 3.82 -17.41
CA LEU A 14 8.98 4.94 -16.54
C LEU A 14 8.42 6.09 -17.39
N HIS A 15 7.19 6.50 -17.09
CA HIS A 15 6.55 7.69 -17.64
C HIS A 15 6.42 8.74 -16.54
N VAL A 16 6.64 10.00 -16.90
CA VAL A 16 6.50 11.13 -15.99
C VAL A 16 5.61 12.18 -16.63
N ASP A 17 4.50 12.46 -15.99
CA ASP A 17 3.51 13.46 -16.41
C ASP A 17 3.46 14.59 -15.38
N LEU A 18 3.72 15.82 -15.82
CA LEU A 18 3.63 16.99 -14.94
C LEU A 18 2.18 17.41 -14.72
N GLY A 19 1.82 17.71 -13.49
CA GLY A 19 0.46 18.17 -13.12
C GLY A 19 0.14 19.59 -13.51
N GLY A 20 1.14 20.38 -13.79
CA GLY A 20 1.03 21.79 -14.21
C GLY A 20 2.30 22.55 -13.91
N ASP A 21 2.49 23.63 -14.66
CA ASP A 21 3.61 24.53 -14.41
C ASP A 21 3.36 25.37 -13.14
N PRO A 22 4.35 25.49 -12.27
CA PRO A 22 4.20 26.20 -11.01
C PRO A 22 4.23 27.72 -11.19
N ARG A 23 3.57 28.43 -10.30
CA ARG A 23 3.73 29.88 -10.16
C ARG A 23 4.95 30.17 -9.26
N PRO A 24 5.72 31.23 -9.58
CA PRO A 24 6.86 31.62 -8.77
C PRO A 24 6.47 31.88 -7.31
N HIS A 25 7.08 31.15 -6.40
CA HIS A 25 6.87 31.29 -4.95
C HIS A 25 8.01 30.59 -4.20
N ARG A 26 8.35 31.07 -2.98
CA ARG A 26 9.39 30.47 -2.13
C ARG A 26 9.14 29.02 -1.69
N SER A 27 7.89 28.56 -1.79
CA SER A 27 7.46 27.20 -1.44
C SER A 27 6.45 26.70 -2.46
N ALA A 28 6.79 26.84 -3.75
CA ALA A 28 5.92 26.39 -4.82
C ALA A 28 5.90 24.86 -4.88
N LYS A 29 4.71 24.32 -5.05
CA LYS A 29 4.46 22.89 -5.15
C LYS A 29 4.46 22.47 -6.62
N ILE A 30 5.28 21.49 -6.95
CA ILE A 30 5.34 20.84 -8.26
C ILE A 30 4.92 19.40 -8.07
N GLU A 31 3.89 18.98 -8.77
CA GLU A 31 3.38 17.61 -8.70
C GLU A 31 3.57 16.90 -10.03
N ALA A 32 4.07 15.68 -9.99
CA ALA A 32 4.21 14.82 -11.14
C ALA A 32 3.66 13.42 -10.87
N HIS A 33 2.93 12.88 -11.83
CA HIS A 33 2.54 11.49 -11.87
C HIS A 33 3.69 10.67 -12.44
N LEU A 34 4.14 9.67 -11.71
CA LEU A 34 5.10 8.68 -12.17
C LEU A 34 4.35 7.36 -12.39
N ARG A 35 4.34 6.90 -13.63
CA ARG A 35 3.83 5.58 -13.97
C ARG A 35 4.98 4.66 -14.26
N VAL A 36 5.00 3.53 -13.56
CA VAL A 36 6.03 2.50 -13.71
C VAL A 36 5.37 1.22 -14.18
N ASP A 37 5.66 0.82 -15.41
CA ASP A 37 5.17 -0.42 -15.98
C ASP A 37 6.29 -1.48 -15.92
N VAL A 38 5.97 -2.64 -15.33
CA VAL A 38 6.83 -3.81 -15.27
C VAL A 38 6.32 -4.84 -16.26
N ALA A 39 7.08 -5.05 -17.34
CA ALA A 39 6.72 -5.99 -18.40
C ALA A 39 7.06 -7.43 -17.99
N ALA A 40 6.24 -8.36 -18.48
CA ALA A 40 6.55 -9.80 -18.39
C ALA A 40 7.64 -10.23 -19.37
N ASP A 41 7.81 -9.47 -20.46
CA ASP A 41 8.68 -9.85 -21.56
C ASP A 41 10.14 -9.56 -21.24
N GLY A 42 10.93 -10.61 -21.13
CA GLY A 42 12.37 -10.53 -20.91
C GLY A 42 12.87 -11.01 -19.56
N ALA A 43 12.00 -11.46 -18.65
CA ALA A 43 12.48 -12.26 -17.54
C ALA A 43 13.04 -13.56 -18.15
N PRO A 44 14.36 -13.84 -18.04
CA PRO A 44 14.90 -15.12 -18.44
C PRO A 44 14.08 -16.20 -17.72
N THR A 45 13.66 -17.22 -18.44
CA THR A 45 12.98 -18.42 -17.91
C THR A 45 13.80 -19.09 -16.79
N ASP A 46 15.06 -18.72 -16.65
CA ASP A 46 16.04 -19.24 -15.71
C ASP A 46 16.40 -18.24 -14.57
N LEU A 47 15.54 -17.25 -14.25
CA LEU A 47 15.75 -16.51 -13.00
C LEU A 47 15.74 -17.51 -11.84
N PRO A 48 16.78 -17.51 -10.98
CA PRO A 48 16.77 -18.35 -9.80
C PRO A 48 15.48 -18.06 -9.04
N ALA A 49 14.72 -19.12 -8.75
CA ALA A 49 13.46 -19.00 -8.04
C ALA A 49 13.67 -18.08 -6.83
N VAL A 50 12.90 -16.99 -6.75
CA VAL A 50 13.01 -16.01 -5.69
C VAL A 50 12.95 -16.76 -4.36
N GLN A 51 14.05 -16.71 -3.61
CA GLN A 51 14.11 -17.36 -2.31
C GLN A 51 13.23 -16.56 -1.36
N LEU A 52 12.20 -17.20 -0.85
CA LEU A 52 11.18 -16.60 0.00
C LEU A 52 11.26 -17.21 1.39
N ALA A 53 11.35 -16.35 2.42
CA ALA A 53 11.17 -16.72 3.81
C ALA A 53 9.90 -16.08 4.36
N VAL A 54 9.01 -16.89 4.93
CA VAL A 54 7.71 -16.46 5.46
C VAL A 54 7.58 -16.86 6.92
N ILE A 55 7.21 -15.91 7.76
CA ILE A 55 6.70 -16.19 9.10
C ILE A 55 5.19 -16.10 9.08
N ILE A 56 4.51 -17.11 9.60
CA ILE A 56 3.07 -17.09 9.85
C ILE A 56 2.89 -16.96 11.36
N ALA A 57 2.49 -15.78 11.81
CA ALA A 57 2.28 -15.44 13.20
C ALA A 57 0.78 -15.48 13.53
N VAL A 58 0.43 -16.15 14.62
CA VAL A 58 -0.96 -16.36 15.04
C VAL A 58 -1.18 -15.73 16.41
N ASP A 59 -1.73 -14.53 16.38
CA ASP A 59 -2.08 -13.68 17.51
C ASP A 59 -3.58 -13.70 17.74
N VAL A 60 -4.08 -14.83 18.27
CA VAL A 60 -5.52 -15.08 18.38
C VAL A 60 -5.83 -15.68 19.75
N ALA A 61 -6.92 -15.20 20.38
CA ALA A 61 -7.39 -15.73 21.64
C ALA A 61 -7.98 -17.15 21.50
N GLU A 62 -7.94 -17.91 22.59
CA GLU A 62 -8.48 -19.28 22.66
C GLU A 62 -9.97 -19.33 22.25
N SER A 63 -10.75 -18.30 22.60
CA SER A 63 -12.17 -18.16 22.22
C SER A 63 -12.38 -18.11 20.70
N ARG A 64 -11.36 -17.71 19.93
CA ARG A 64 -11.38 -17.63 18.45
C ARG A 64 -10.67 -18.81 17.78
N ARG A 65 -10.27 -19.83 18.52
CA ARG A 65 -9.58 -21.04 18.01
C ARG A 65 -10.23 -21.62 16.75
N ALA A 66 -11.57 -21.61 16.68
CA ALA A 66 -12.30 -22.17 15.55
C ALA A 66 -11.95 -21.48 14.22
N ALA A 67 -11.75 -20.17 14.20
CA ALA A 67 -11.42 -19.41 13.00
C ALA A 67 -10.06 -19.85 12.39
N VAL A 68 -9.10 -20.24 13.24
CA VAL A 68 -7.73 -20.57 12.81
C VAL A 68 -7.53 -22.07 12.63
N ARG A 69 -8.24 -22.90 13.42
CA ARG A 69 -8.02 -24.36 13.51
C ARG A 69 -8.12 -25.11 12.17
N HIS A 70 -9.00 -24.70 11.29
CA HIS A 70 -9.16 -25.32 9.98
C HIS A 70 -8.42 -24.55 8.88
N ALA A 71 -8.39 -23.24 8.98
CA ALA A 71 -7.82 -22.35 7.98
C ALA A 71 -6.29 -22.46 7.89
N LEU A 72 -5.61 -22.43 9.04
CA LEU A 72 -4.15 -22.45 9.07
C LEU A 72 -3.55 -23.78 8.57
N PRO A 73 -4.02 -24.97 9.00
CA PRO A 73 -3.57 -26.23 8.44
C PRO A 73 -3.79 -26.34 6.92
N ALA A 74 -4.91 -25.78 6.41
CA ALA A 74 -5.18 -25.75 4.98
C ALA A 74 -4.19 -24.85 4.22
N ALA A 75 -3.94 -23.64 4.75
CA ALA A 75 -2.94 -22.71 4.19
C ALA A 75 -1.52 -23.29 4.20
N LEU A 76 -1.12 -23.96 5.29
CA LEU A 76 0.20 -24.60 5.39
C LEU A 76 0.36 -25.76 4.39
N ARG A 77 -0.69 -26.54 4.13
CA ARG A 77 -0.66 -27.57 3.09
C ARG A 77 -0.56 -26.99 1.67
N ALA A 78 -1.07 -25.78 1.48
CA ALA A 78 -1.06 -25.05 0.21
C ALA A 78 0.19 -24.18 0.02
N LEU A 79 1.13 -24.17 0.99
CA LEU A 79 2.40 -23.46 0.83
C LEU A 79 3.07 -23.87 -0.47
N PRO A 80 3.58 -22.94 -1.27
CA PRO A 80 4.35 -23.27 -2.46
C PRO A 80 5.64 -24.02 -2.11
N ASP A 81 6.12 -24.84 -3.05
CA ASP A 81 7.39 -25.58 -2.87
C ASP A 81 8.58 -24.64 -2.65
N ARG A 82 9.54 -25.10 -1.88
CA ARG A 82 10.84 -24.45 -1.61
C ARG A 82 10.76 -23.11 -0.85
N ILE A 83 9.62 -22.75 -0.28
CA ILE A 83 9.52 -21.61 0.63
C ILE A 83 10.14 -22.02 1.98
N SER A 84 11.04 -21.19 2.50
CA SER A 84 11.46 -21.29 3.89
C SER A 84 10.37 -20.69 4.78
N PHE A 85 9.91 -21.39 5.81
CA PHE A 85 8.83 -20.88 6.65
C PHE A 85 9.00 -21.23 8.12
N ALA A 86 8.37 -20.42 8.98
CA ALA A 86 8.20 -20.66 10.39
C ALA A 86 6.80 -20.28 10.83
N VAL A 87 6.30 -20.93 11.90
CA VAL A 87 5.01 -20.61 12.50
C VAL A 87 5.23 -20.17 13.94
N LEU A 88 4.69 -19.00 14.28
CA LEU A 88 4.67 -18.47 15.63
C LEU A 88 3.27 -18.58 16.21
N GLY A 89 3.18 -18.93 17.47
CA GLY A 89 1.96 -18.93 18.27
C GLY A 89 2.07 -18.02 19.48
N SER A 90 0.95 -17.85 20.19
CA SER A 90 0.85 -16.97 21.34
C SER A 90 1.46 -17.57 22.60
N GLY A 91 2.13 -16.71 23.39
CA GLY A 91 2.70 -16.99 24.71
C GLY A 91 2.81 -15.69 25.50
N PRO A 92 3.56 -15.64 26.61
CA PRO A 92 3.95 -14.37 27.24
C PRO A 92 4.68 -13.46 26.26
N GLU A 93 5.46 -14.08 25.37
CA GLU A 93 6.02 -13.52 24.13
C GLU A 93 5.67 -14.47 22.97
N PRO A 94 5.76 -14.01 21.69
CA PRO A 94 5.55 -14.88 20.54
C PRO A 94 6.51 -16.07 20.56
N VAL A 95 5.98 -17.28 20.46
CA VAL A 95 6.75 -18.53 20.54
C VAL A 95 6.82 -19.22 19.18
N ARG A 96 8.03 -19.60 18.77
CA ARG A 96 8.20 -20.41 17.57
C ARG A 96 7.70 -21.84 17.80
N CYS A 97 6.61 -22.17 17.14
CA CYS A 97 5.93 -23.47 17.25
C CYS A 97 6.38 -24.46 16.17
N TYR A 98 6.78 -23.92 14.99
CA TYR A 98 7.27 -24.75 13.90
C TYR A 98 8.28 -24.01 13.02
N PRO A 99 9.39 -24.64 12.59
CA PRO A 99 9.94 -25.82 13.26
C PRO A 99 10.27 -25.49 14.72
N ARG A 100 10.25 -26.48 15.58
CA ARG A 100 10.66 -26.27 17.00
C ARG A 100 12.11 -25.82 17.04
N ALA A 101 12.39 -24.82 17.87
CA ALA A 101 13.77 -24.42 18.13
C ALA A 101 14.53 -25.61 18.73
N VAL A 102 15.58 -26.04 18.06
CA VAL A 102 16.56 -26.99 18.58
C VAL A 102 17.75 -26.16 19.04
N ALA A 103 18.30 -26.46 20.25
CA ALA A 103 19.44 -25.75 20.75
C ALA A 103 20.56 -25.71 19.70
N ASP A 104 21.10 -24.51 19.46
CA ASP A 104 22.19 -24.21 18.53
C ASP A 104 21.89 -24.36 17.01
N ARG A 105 20.67 -24.62 16.58
CA ARG A 105 20.30 -24.65 15.15
C ARG A 105 19.13 -23.73 14.87
N ASP A 106 19.42 -22.70 14.08
CA ASP A 106 18.38 -21.83 13.50
C ASP A 106 17.78 -22.50 12.24
N GLU A 107 17.13 -23.63 12.47
CA GLU A 107 16.53 -24.41 11.39
C GLU A 107 15.18 -23.80 11.00
N TRP A 108 15.04 -23.52 9.71
CA TRP A 108 13.77 -23.17 9.10
C TRP A 108 13.24 -24.41 8.35
N ALA A 109 11.93 -24.57 8.35
CA ALA A 109 11.30 -25.55 7.52
C ALA A 109 11.35 -25.09 6.06
N VAL A 110 11.70 -26.00 5.15
CA VAL A 110 11.58 -25.76 3.71
C VAL A 110 10.36 -26.53 3.22
N ALA A 111 9.41 -25.81 2.63
CA ALA A 111 8.14 -26.37 2.21
C ALA A 111 8.34 -27.48 1.15
N ASP A 112 8.14 -28.70 1.59
CA ASP A 112 7.92 -29.89 0.78
C ASP A 112 6.64 -30.58 1.24
N ARG A 113 6.31 -31.73 0.69
CA ARG A 113 5.09 -32.48 1.01
C ARG A 113 5.02 -32.88 2.48
N ASP A 114 6.14 -33.32 3.04
CA ASP A 114 6.17 -33.88 4.40
C ASP A 114 6.27 -32.78 5.45
N GLU A 115 7.05 -31.73 5.18
CA GLU A 115 7.14 -30.56 6.04
C GLU A 115 5.79 -29.83 6.14
N ARG A 116 5.07 -29.67 5.05
CA ARG A 116 3.72 -29.08 5.06
C ARG A 116 2.74 -29.91 5.89
N ARG A 117 2.79 -31.23 5.83
CA ARG A 117 1.95 -32.12 6.65
C ARG A 117 2.28 -31.98 8.14
N ARG A 118 3.58 -31.99 8.48
CA ARG A 118 4.06 -31.82 9.87
C ARG A 118 3.64 -30.47 10.43
N ALA A 119 3.88 -29.38 9.69
CA ALA A 119 3.47 -28.05 10.08
C ALA A 119 1.95 -27.91 10.27
N ALA A 120 1.17 -28.46 9.32
CA ALA A 120 -0.28 -28.47 9.41
C ALA A 120 -0.81 -29.25 10.63
N PHE A 121 -0.15 -30.32 11.01
CA PHE A 121 -0.47 -31.09 12.21
C PHE A 121 -0.22 -30.25 13.49
N VAL A 122 0.97 -29.63 13.58
CA VAL A 122 1.33 -28.76 14.71
C VAL A 122 0.39 -27.56 14.80
N ALA A 123 0.01 -26.98 13.65
CA ALA A 123 -0.91 -25.84 13.59
C ALA A 123 -2.29 -26.12 14.19
N GLY A 124 -2.74 -27.40 14.19
CA GLY A 124 -3.98 -27.80 14.86
C GLY A 124 -3.96 -27.69 16.39
N SER A 125 -2.77 -27.59 16.98
CA SER A 125 -2.53 -27.52 18.44
C SER A 125 -1.68 -26.32 18.86
N LEU A 126 -1.65 -25.25 18.09
CA LEU A 126 -0.92 -24.04 18.41
C LEU A 126 -1.37 -23.44 19.76
N PRO A 127 -0.44 -22.95 20.58
CA PRO A 127 -0.78 -22.16 21.74
C PRO A 127 -1.43 -20.85 21.30
N LEU A 128 -2.57 -20.54 21.88
CA LEU A 128 -3.35 -19.34 21.67
C LEU A 128 -3.45 -18.58 22.99
N HIS A 129 -3.80 -17.29 22.95
CA HIS A 129 -3.99 -16.50 24.16
C HIS A 129 -5.10 -17.12 25.03
N ARG A 130 -4.80 -17.32 26.30
CA ARG A 130 -5.79 -17.67 27.31
C ARG A 130 -6.27 -16.42 28.03
N GLU A 131 -7.47 -16.43 28.55
CA GLU A 131 -7.93 -15.40 29.46
C GLU A 131 -6.98 -15.33 30.69
N GLY A 132 -6.39 -14.16 30.92
CA GLY A 132 -5.44 -13.96 32.01
C GLY A 132 -4.39 -12.89 31.75
N PRO A 133 -3.08 -13.22 31.75
CA PRO A 133 -2.04 -12.22 31.59
C PRO A 133 -2.13 -11.53 30.21
N ARG A 134 -1.78 -10.24 30.18
CA ARG A 134 -1.80 -9.46 28.96
C ARG A 134 -1.06 -10.17 27.83
N PRO A 135 -1.67 -10.30 26.64
CA PRO A 135 -0.97 -10.85 25.48
C PRO A 135 0.19 -9.95 25.08
N ALA A 136 1.16 -10.51 24.37
CA ALA A 136 2.23 -9.76 23.76
C ALA A 136 1.66 -8.73 22.80
N GLY A 137 2.12 -7.47 22.87
CA GLY A 137 1.70 -6.41 21.95
C GLY A 137 2.22 -6.63 20.53
N TYR A 138 1.68 -5.91 19.56
CA TYR A 138 2.14 -5.97 18.16
C TYR A 138 3.64 -5.72 18.01
N ALA A 139 4.23 -4.86 18.83
CA ALA A 139 5.68 -4.65 18.86
C ALA A 139 6.46 -5.96 19.10
N ALA A 140 6.00 -6.82 20.01
CA ALA A 140 6.67 -8.09 20.28
C ALA A 140 6.57 -9.07 19.10
N TRP A 141 5.44 -9.08 18.38
CA TRP A 141 5.29 -9.89 17.17
C TRP A 141 6.21 -9.43 16.04
N VAL A 142 6.31 -8.11 15.84
CA VAL A 142 7.20 -7.50 14.84
C VAL A 142 8.67 -7.73 15.20
N ALA A 143 9.04 -7.55 16.49
CA ALA A 143 10.40 -7.82 16.99
C ALA A 143 10.81 -9.30 16.81
N SER A 144 9.89 -10.23 17.12
CA SER A 144 10.13 -11.67 16.93
C SER A 144 10.31 -12.02 15.45
N ALA A 145 9.50 -11.43 14.57
CA ALA A 145 9.65 -11.59 13.12
C ALA A 145 10.98 -11.02 12.63
N ARG A 146 11.37 -9.83 13.10
CA ARG A 146 12.66 -9.21 12.79
C ARG A 146 13.82 -10.10 13.21
N ALA A 147 13.82 -10.58 14.43
CA ALA A 147 14.88 -11.45 14.95
C ALA A 147 15.08 -12.72 14.11
N LEU A 148 13.99 -13.29 13.59
CA LEU A 148 14.04 -14.50 12.76
C LEU A 148 14.38 -14.24 11.29
N LEU A 149 13.95 -13.09 10.72
CA LEU A 149 14.10 -12.78 9.29
C LEU A 149 15.40 -12.05 8.97
N THR A 150 15.94 -11.27 9.93
CA THR A 150 17.18 -10.50 9.72
C THR A 150 18.37 -11.43 9.51
N GLY A 151 19.22 -11.06 8.56
CA GLY A 151 20.43 -11.82 8.25
C GLY A 151 20.20 -13.08 7.37
N ARG A 152 18.96 -13.42 7.07
CA ARG A 152 18.70 -14.56 6.17
C ARG A 152 19.09 -14.23 4.73
N PRO A 153 19.84 -15.12 4.07
CA PRO A 153 20.29 -14.93 2.69
C PRO A 153 19.16 -15.27 1.69
N VAL A 154 17.99 -14.62 1.87
CA VAL A 154 16.82 -14.79 1.00
C VAL A 154 16.40 -13.46 0.39
N SER A 155 15.84 -13.51 -0.81
CA SER A 155 15.48 -12.33 -1.58
C SER A 155 14.23 -11.64 -1.02
N VAL A 156 13.22 -12.41 -0.58
CA VAL A 156 11.96 -11.90 -0.05
C VAL A 156 11.75 -12.41 1.36
N ARG A 157 11.53 -11.49 2.29
CA ARG A 157 11.19 -11.76 3.69
C ARG A 157 9.81 -11.23 3.96
N HIS A 158 8.94 -12.06 4.54
CA HIS A 158 7.55 -11.68 4.71
C HIS A 158 6.96 -12.21 6.02
N LEU A 159 6.19 -11.36 6.69
CA LEU A 159 5.37 -11.70 7.84
C LEU A 159 3.90 -11.78 7.42
N VAL A 160 3.24 -12.88 7.73
CA VAL A 160 1.79 -13.01 7.73
C VAL A 160 1.34 -12.97 9.18
N LEU A 161 0.67 -11.90 9.59
CA LEU A 161 0.13 -11.75 10.94
C LEU A 161 -1.38 -11.98 10.92
N ILE A 162 -1.83 -13.00 11.66
CA ILE A 162 -3.25 -13.31 11.87
C ILE A 162 -3.59 -12.84 13.28
N THR A 163 -4.51 -11.91 13.44
CA THR A 163 -4.84 -11.33 14.75
C THR A 163 -6.34 -11.14 14.94
N ASP A 164 -6.81 -11.30 16.17
CA ASP A 164 -8.16 -10.96 16.60
C ASP A 164 -8.22 -9.65 17.41
N GLY A 165 -7.10 -8.91 17.48
CA GLY A 165 -7.00 -7.64 18.18
C GLY A 165 -6.62 -7.76 19.67
N SER A 166 -6.46 -8.97 20.20
CA SER A 166 -6.11 -9.19 21.62
C SER A 166 -4.81 -8.49 22.03
N SER A 167 -3.90 -8.27 21.08
CA SER A 167 -2.57 -7.66 21.33
C SER A 167 -2.55 -6.13 21.25
N ALA A 168 -3.65 -5.47 20.94
CA ALA A 168 -3.70 -4.03 20.70
C ALA A 168 -3.39 -3.16 21.95
N ALA A 169 -3.44 -3.72 23.14
CA ALA A 169 -3.35 -2.97 24.40
C ALA A 169 -1.92 -2.60 24.84
N ALA A 170 -0.86 -2.96 24.09
CA ALA A 170 0.55 -2.75 24.47
C ALA A 170 1.31 -1.95 23.39
N GLU A 171 0.79 -0.77 23.02
CA GLU A 171 1.23 -0.01 21.84
C GLU A 171 2.49 0.86 22.05
N ASP A 172 2.95 1.08 23.27
CA ASP A 172 3.97 2.10 23.61
C ASP A 172 5.32 1.95 22.88
N ARG A 173 5.58 0.85 22.20
CA ARG A 173 6.84 0.57 21.50
C ARG A 173 6.68 0.16 20.04
N LEU A 174 5.46 0.17 19.50
CA LEU A 174 5.23 -0.30 18.13
C LEU A 174 5.95 0.56 17.10
N GLU A 175 5.90 1.88 17.22
CA GLU A 175 6.56 2.80 16.28
C GLU A 175 8.09 2.60 16.28
N GLU A 176 8.71 2.42 17.45
CA GLU A 176 10.15 2.16 17.57
C GLU A 176 10.55 0.86 16.86
N GLU A 177 9.78 -0.22 17.07
CA GLU A 177 10.04 -1.49 16.40
C GLU A 177 9.81 -1.43 14.89
N LEU A 178 8.80 -0.68 14.42
CA LEU A 178 8.55 -0.48 13.01
C LEU A 178 9.69 0.29 12.32
N GLU A 179 10.31 1.24 13.00
CA GLU A 179 11.50 1.93 12.51
C GLU A 179 12.69 0.96 12.37
N LEU A 180 12.90 0.09 13.35
CA LEU A 180 13.95 -0.93 13.30
C LEU A 180 13.71 -1.98 12.19
N CYS A 181 12.46 -2.19 11.79
CA CYS A 181 12.08 -3.14 10.74
C CYS A 181 12.07 -2.55 9.34
N ALA A 182 12.24 -1.22 9.22
CA ALA A 182 12.17 -0.55 7.93
C ALA A 182 13.11 -1.19 6.89
N GLY A 183 12.54 -1.69 5.81
CA GLY A 183 13.30 -2.33 4.72
C GLY A 183 13.77 -3.76 4.97
N GLN A 184 13.48 -4.35 6.11
CA GLN A 184 13.96 -5.70 6.44
C GLN A 184 13.00 -6.80 5.94
N PHE A 185 11.71 -6.56 6.04
CA PHE A 185 10.65 -7.48 5.57
C PHE A 185 9.34 -6.73 5.33
N THR A 186 8.39 -7.39 4.68
CA THR A 186 7.04 -6.88 4.45
C THR A 186 6.03 -7.65 5.29
N CYS A 187 4.82 -7.07 5.55
CA CYS A 187 3.82 -7.70 6.41
C CYS A 187 2.41 -7.60 5.84
N ASP A 188 1.74 -8.75 5.67
CA ASP A 188 0.30 -8.80 5.45
C ASP A 188 -0.41 -9.15 6.77
N VAL A 189 -1.45 -8.38 7.11
CA VAL A 189 -2.24 -8.55 8.33
C VAL A 189 -3.62 -9.07 8.00
N PHE A 190 -4.03 -10.17 8.62
CA PHE A 190 -5.36 -10.75 8.51
C PHE A 190 -6.09 -10.61 9.85
N ALA A 191 -7.04 -9.69 9.89
CA ALA A 191 -7.90 -9.50 11.06
C ALA A 191 -9.05 -10.52 11.04
N VAL A 192 -9.28 -11.18 12.17
CA VAL A 192 -10.37 -12.17 12.36
C VAL A 192 -11.24 -11.78 13.57
N GLY A 193 -12.52 -12.08 13.52
CA GLY A 193 -13.45 -11.69 14.59
C GLY A 193 -13.80 -10.20 14.56
N ALA A 194 -14.27 -9.65 15.70
CA ALA A 194 -14.82 -8.28 15.77
C ALA A 194 -14.12 -7.35 16.79
N ASP A 195 -13.22 -7.88 17.61
CA ASP A 195 -12.71 -7.16 18.80
C ASP A 195 -11.46 -6.30 18.52
N TRP A 196 -11.00 -6.25 17.28
CA TRP A 196 -9.81 -5.49 16.84
C TRP A 196 -10.15 -4.05 16.44
N THR A 197 -9.14 -3.19 16.48
CA THR A 197 -9.22 -1.81 16.00
C THR A 197 -8.45 -1.66 14.69
N PRO A 198 -8.97 -0.89 13.70
CA PRO A 198 -8.35 -0.78 12.38
C PRO A 198 -6.98 -0.08 12.37
N ASP A 199 -6.82 0.96 13.22
CA ASP A 199 -5.67 1.86 13.09
C ASP A 199 -4.31 1.18 13.29
N PRO A 200 -4.06 0.36 14.34
CA PRO A 200 -2.79 -0.35 14.48
C PRO A 200 -2.51 -1.30 13.31
N LEU A 201 -3.56 -1.95 12.77
CA LEU A 201 -3.41 -2.89 11.65
C LEU A 201 -3.06 -2.17 10.35
N LEU A 202 -3.63 -0.99 10.12
CA LEU A 202 -3.29 -0.14 8.98
C LEU A 202 -1.86 0.40 9.10
N VAL A 203 -1.44 0.81 10.31
CA VAL A 203 -0.07 1.26 10.58
C VAL A 203 0.93 0.14 10.29
N LEU A 204 0.68 -1.07 10.79
CA LEU A 204 1.51 -2.25 10.49
C LEU A 204 1.65 -2.49 8.99
N ALA A 205 0.53 -2.52 8.27
CA ALA A 205 0.52 -2.77 6.84
C ALA A 205 1.22 -1.65 6.06
N GLU A 206 1.00 -0.38 6.41
CA GLU A 206 1.62 0.76 5.76
C GLU A 206 3.13 0.80 5.99
N ARG A 207 3.56 0.68 7.25
CA ARG A 207 5.00 0.79 7.62
C ARG A 207 5.81 -0.41 7.14
N LEU A 208 5.22 -1.59 7.04
CA LEU A 208 5.84 -2.81 6.55
C LEU A 208 5.44 -3.17 5.10
N HIS A 209 4.92 -2.20 4.34
CA HIS A 209 4.69 -2.28 2.90
C HIS A 209 3.85 -3.49 2.45
N GLY A 210 2.85 -3.86 3.24
CA GLY A 210 1.93 -4.96 2.95
C GLY A 210 0.48 -4.52 2.88
N THR A 211 -0.42 -5.42 3.26
CA THR A 211 -1.87 -5.20 3.25
C THR A 211 -2.49 -5.54 4.61
N ALA A 212 -3.63 -4.93 4.93
CA ALA A 212 -4.45 -5.34 6.06
C ALA A 212 -5.84 -5.70 5.56
N GLU A 213 -6.32 -6.90 5.89
CA GLU A 213 -7.58 -7.43 5.40
C GLU A 213 -8.38 -8.04 6.56
N PHE A 214 -9.68 -7.74 6.63
CA PHE A 214 -10.60 -8.46 7.50
C PHE A 214 -11.09 -9.72 6.79
N VAL A 215 -11.01 -10.84 7.48
CA VAL A 215 -11.43 -12.14 6.95
C VAL A 215 -12.39 -12.79 7.94
N ASP A 216 -13.66 -12.79 7.57
CA ASP A 216 -14.71 -13.49 8.34
C ASP A 216 -14.66 -14.99 7.99
N ASP A 217 -14.81 -15.30 6.71
CA ASP A 217 -14.73 -16.65 6.17
C ASP A 217 -13.60 -16.76 5.12
N GLY A 218 -12.97 -17.93 5.07
CA GLY A 218 -11.99 -18.21 4.03
C GLY A 218 -10.56 -17.76 4.32
N LEU A 219 -10.18 -17.59 5.60
CA LEU A 219 -8.81 -17.23 6.02
C LEU A 219 -7.73 -18.05 5.31
N GLY A 220 -7.93 -19.38 5.17
CA GLY A 220 -6.96 -20.22 4.44
C GLY A 220 -6.79 -19.82 2.98
N ARG A 221 -7.85 -19.38 2.30
CA ARG A 221 -7.79 -18.87 0.92
C ARG A 221 -7.08 -17.52 0.85
N ALA A 222 -7.36 -16.63 1.79
CA ALA A 222 -6.72 -15.32 1.86
C ALA A 222 -5.20 -15.45 2.06
N ILE A 223 -4.76 -16.27 3.01
CA ILE A 223 -3.34 -16.56 3.23
C ILE A 223 -2.71 -17.18 1.98
N THR A 224 -3.37 -18.17 1.38
CA THR A 224 -2.86 -18.83 0.17
C THR A 224 -2.70 -17.83 -0.98
N ALA A 225 -3.67 -16.95 -1.18
CA ALA A 225 -3.61 -15.91 -2.20
C ALA A 225 -2.45 -14.93 -1.96
N ALA A 226 -2.23 -14.52 -0.71
CA ALA A 226 -1.09 -13.67 -0.33
C ALA A 226 0.25 -14.35 -0.65
N LEU A 227 0.42 -15.61 -0.27
CA LEU A 227 1.64 -16.37 -0.55
C LEU A 227 1.87 -16.61 -2.04
N GLN A 228 0.80 -16.79 -2.82
CA GLN A 228 0.88 -16.89 -4.27
C GLN A 228 1.29 -15.57 -4.93
N ARG A 229 0.85 -14.42 -4.38
CA ARG A 229 1.32 -13.09 -4.83
C ARG A 229 2.83 -12.97 -4.64
N LEU A 230 3.35 -13.34 -3.46
CA LEU A 230 4.79 -13.26 -3.16
C LEU A 230 5.66 -14.06 -4.13
N ARG A 231 5.14 -15.16 -4.71
CA ARG A 231 5.84 -15.92 -5.75
C ARG A 231 5.94 -15.20 -7.09
N ARG A 232 5.06 -14.23 -7.35
CA ARG A 232 5.07 -13.41 -8.57
C ARG A 232 5.99 -12.21 -8.47
N VAL A 233 6.65 -12.03 -7.34
CA VAL A 233 7.61 -10.95 -7.14
C VAL A 233 8.87 -11.24 -7.97
N HIS A 234 9.12 -10.42 -8.98
CA HIS A 234 10.32 -10.49 -9.81
C HIS A 234 11.51 -9.81 -9.15
N THR A 235 11.26 -8.66 -8.53
CA THR A 235 12.29 -7.90 -7.82
C THR A 235 11.81 -7.59 -6.41
N PRO A 236 12.49 -8.11 -5.38
CA PRO A 236 12.07 -7.96 -3.98
C PRO A 236 12.06 -6.52 -3.52
N GLN A 237 13.09 -5.77 -3.90
CA GLN A 237 13.27 -4.37 -3.53
C GLN A 237 13.95 -3.62 -4.68
N LEU A 238 13.40 -2.47 -5.01
CA LEU A 238 13.97 -1.57 -6.01
C LEU A 238 13.66 -0.12 -5.58
N PRO A 239 14.67 0.68 -5.23
CA PRO A 239 14.42 2.04 -4.80
C PRO A 239 14.03 2.94 -5.98
N VAL A 240 13.12 3.88 -5.72
CA VAL A 240 12.90 5.03 -6.58
C VAL A 240 13.82 6.13 -6.10
N GLU A 241 14.81 6.48 -6.88
CA GLU A 241 15.73 7.59 -6.59
C GLU A 241 15.25 8.87 -7.26
N VAL A 242 15.28 9.98 -6.54
CA VAL A 242 14.91 11.31 -7.03
C VAL A 242 16.06 12.27 -6.76
N THR A 243 16.81 12.59 -7.81
CA THR A 243 17.85 13.62 -7.75
C THR A 243 17.26 14.95 -8.15
N VAL A 244 17.41 15.97 -7.30
CA VAL A 244 16.76 17.27 -7.48
C VAL A 244 17.78 18.41 -7.61
N ARG A 245 17.35 19.48 -8.25
CA ARG A 245 18.13 20.73 -8.31
C ARG A 245 18.17 21.42 -6.93
N PRO A 246 19.14 22.29 -6.67
CA PRO A 246 19.33 22.94 -5.36
C PRO A 246 18.14 23.76 -4.87
N SER A 247 17.32 24.33 -5.77
CA SER A 247 16.12 25.08 -5.41
C SER A 247 15.00 24.21 -4.82
N VAL A 248 15.05 22.88 -4.98
CA VAL A 248 14.08 21.95 -4.39
C VAL A 248 14.47 21.63 -2.94
N ARG A 249 13.62 22.00 -2.01
CA ARG A 249 13.85 21.85 -0.56
C ARG A 249 13.25 20.60 0.04
N GLN A 250 12.10 20.14 -0.52
CA GLN A 250 11.40 18.95 -0.03
C GLN A 250 11.01 18.06 -1.19
N VAL A 251 11.10 16.76 -0.94
CA VAL A 251 10.68 15.71 -1.87
C VAL A 251 9.79 14.74 -1.11
N SER A 252 8.63 14.42 -1.65
CA SER A 252 7.77 13.35 -1.13
C SER A 252 7.24 12.50 -2.26
N LEU A 253 7.17 11.20 -2.03
CA LEU A 253 6.66 10.20 -2.96
C LEU A 253 5.55 9.39 -2.29
N SER A 254 4.44 9.20 -2.99
CA SER A 254 3.34 8.36 -2.51
C SER A 254 2.94 7.39 -3.60
N GLU A 255 2.86 6.12 -3.29
CA GLU A 255 2.19 5.15 -4.18
C GLU A 255 0.69 5.41 -4.14
N LYS A 256 0.04 5.44 -5.30
CA LYS A 256 -1.40 5.66 -5.45
C LYS A 256 -2.13 4.43 -5.94
N ALA A 257 -1.44 3.59 -6.70
CA ALA A 257 -1.89 2.28 -7.12
C ALA A 257 -0.68 1.33 -7.26
N PRO A 258 -0.82 0.02 -7.01
CA PRO A 258 -2.02 -0.64 -6.49
C PRO A 258 -2.24 -0.46 -4.99
N ARG A 259 -1.23 -0.09 -4.21
CA ARG A 259 -1.26 0.02 -2.74
C ARG A 259 -1.06 1.47 -2.29
N PRO A 260 -2.15 2.24 -2.05
CA PRO A 260 -2.02 3.65 -1.68
C PRO A 260 -1.35 3.81 -0.31
N HIS A 261 -0.12 4.34 -0.30
CA HIS A 261 0.60 4.69 0.91
C HIS A 261 1.68 5.75 0.64
N ARG A 262 2.14 6.42 1.68
CA ARG A 262 3.26 7.35 1.59
C ARG A 262 4.57 6.60 1.79
N LEU A 263 5.55 6.86 0.92
CA LEU A 263 6.87 6.26 1.03
C LEU A 263 7.78 7.10 1.93
N GLY A 264 8.48 6.44 2.83
CA GLY A 264 9.55 7.05 3.62
C GLY A 264 10.77 7.32 2.74
N GLY A 265 11.11 8.59 2.53
CA GLY A 265 12.28 8.98 1.75
C GLY A 265 13.50 9.22 2.64
N LEU A 266 14.63 8.68 2.27
CA LEU A 266 15.92 8.91 2.91
C LEU A 266 16.86 9.67 1.97
N ARG A 267 17.62 10.61 2.49
CA ARG A 267 18.69 11.24 1.70
C ARG A 267 19.78 10.21 1.43
N ALA A 268 20.22 10.12 0.18
CA ALA A 268 21.27 9.18 -0.19
C ALA A 268 22.61 9.62 0.42
N PRO A 269 23.36 8.73 1.07
CA PRO A 269 24.65 9.06 1.66
C PRO A 269 25.61 9.67 0.64
N GLY A 270 26.24 10.80 0.97
CA GLY A 270 27.18 11.49 0.08
C GLY A 270 26.55 12.23 -1.11
N ARG A 271 25.23 12.20 -1.29
CA ARG A 271 24.49 12.88 -2.36
C ARG A 271 23.38 13.76 -1.78
N PRO A 272 23.65 15.01 -1.35
CA PRO A 272 22.72 15.83 -0.59
C PRO A 272 21.42 16.18 -1.34
N HIS A 273 21.44 16.14 -2.67
CA HIS A 273 20.29 16.40 -3.54
C HIS A 273 19.61 15.13 -4.07
N CYS A 274 19.96 13.97 -3.54
CA CYS A 274 19.37 12.69 -3.95
C CYS A 274 18.55 12.08 -2.80
N TRP A 275 17.30 11.73 -3.10
CA TRP A 275 16.39 11.05 -2.20
C TRP A 275 16.15 9.64 -2.70
N SER A 276 16.22 8.67 -1.81
CA SER A 276 15.92 7.27 -2.11
C SER A 276 14.65 6.86 -1.37
N PHE A 277 13.67 6.36 -2.12
CA PHE A 277 12.41 5.84 -1.61
C PHE A 277 12.42 4.34 -1.80
N PRO A 278 12.53 3.54 -0.75
CA PRO A 278 12.48 2.08 -0.87
C PRO A 278 11.09 1.65 -1.32
N THR A 279 11.04 0.77 -2.31
CA THR A 279 9.82 0.12 -2.78
C THR A 279 10.02 -1.38 -2.85
N TYR A 280 8.95 -2.15 -2.65
CA TYR A 280 9.02 -3.59 -2.42
C TYR A 280 8.06 -4.36 -3.31
N GLN A 281 8.30 -5.67 -3.43
CA GLN A 281 7.39 -6.62 -4.06
C GLN A 281 6.98 -6.21 -5.49
N TRP A 282 7.97 -6.01 -6.36
CA TRP A 282 7.73 -5.70 -7.75
C TRP A 282 7.22 -6.93 -8.50
N GLU A 283 5.93 -6.89 -8.81
CA GLU A 283 5.23 -7.85 -9.66
C GLU A 283 5.06 -7.27 -11.06
N GLN A 284 4.69 -8.11 -12.03
CA GLN A 284 4.24 -7.65 -13.34
C GLN A 284 3.01 -6.73 -13.20
N GLY A 285 2.97 -5.65 -13.94
CA GLY A 285 1.87 -4.69 -13.94
C GLY A 285 2.33 -3.26 -13.80
N SER A 286 1.38 -2.36 -13.54
CA SER A 286 1.63 -0.93 -13.45
C SER A 286 1.55 -0.46 -12.00
N ARG A 287 2.39 0.52 -11.66
CA ARG A 287 2.33 1.26 -10.40
C ARG A 287 2.26 2.75 -10.70
N ASP A 288 1.38 3.42 -9.99
CA ASP A 288 1.19 4.86 -10.11
C ASP A 288 1.66 5.54 -8.82
N TYR A 289 2.58 6.50 -8.97
CA TYR A 289 3.10 7.30 -7.88
C TYR A 289 2.78 8.77 -8.09
N LEU A 290 2.59 9.50 -7.01
CA LEU A 290 2.56 10.96 -7.01
C LEU A 290 3.86 11.46 -6.37
N LEU A 291 4.69 12.09 -7.18
CA LEU A 291 5.86 12.84 -6.73
C LEU A 291 5.44 14.27 -6.45
N THR A 292 5.79 14.78 -5.28
CA THR A 292 5.58 16.17 -4.91
C THR A 292 6.93 16.79 -4.53
N LEU A 293 7.28 17.86 -5.21
CA LEU A 293 8.46 18.68 -4.93
C LEU A 293 8.01 20.02 -4.36
N VAL A 294 8.74 20.55 -3.39
CA VAL A 294 8.57 21.92 -2.92
C VAL A 294 9.83 22.67 -3.28
N ALA A 295 9.71 23.64 -4.18
CA ALA A 295 10.84 24.40 -4.74
C ALA A 295 10.71 25.89 -4.46
N ASP A 296 11.86 26.54 -4.39
CA ASP A 296 11.99 27.99 -4.30
C ASP A 296 12.31 28.56 -5.69
N SER A 297 11.56 29.57 -6.10
CA SER A 297 11.76 30.21 -7.41
C SER A 297 12.84 31.30 -7.37
N ASP A 298 13.34 31.67 -6.19
CA ASP A 298 14.36 32.74 -6.07
C ASP A 298 15.65 32.32 -6.81
N GLY A 299 16.04 33.14 -7.78
CA GLY A 299 17.23 32.90 -8.60
C GLY A 299 17.02 31.97 -9.80
N ASP A 300 15.83 31.39 -9.99
CA ASP A 300 15.51 30.62 -11.18
C ASP A 300 15.00 31.52 -12.32
N PRO A 301 15.36 31.26 -13.59
CA PRO A 301 14.82 32.00 -14.72
C PRO A 301 13.34 31.68 -14.89
N LEU A 302 12.54 32.75 -15.17
CA LEU A 302 11.14 32.63 -15.51
C LEU A 302 10.95 32.24 -16.96
N GLU A 303 9.79 31.68 -17.30
CA GLU A 303 9.38 31.28 -18.67
C GLU A 303 10.38 30.35 -19.39
N THR A 304 11.30 29.76 -18.65
CA THR A 304 12.30 28.83 -19.16
C THR A 304 12.02 27.43 -18.64
N GLU A 305 12.12 26.42 -19.51
CA GLU A 305 11.99 25.04 -19.11
C GLU A 305 13.17 24.62 -18.23
N LEU A 306 12.88 24.17 -17.02
CA LEU A 306 13.87 23.77 -16.01
C LEU A 306 13.64 22.32 -15.61
N GLN A 307 14.72 21.58 -15.47
CA GLN A 307 14.67 20.26 -14.86
C GLN A 307 14.71 20.38 -13.34
N PHE A 308 13.58 20.09 -12.68
CA PHE A 308 13.47 20.13 -11.22
C PHE A 308 13.97 18.85 -10.57
N ALA A 309 13.77 17.72 -11.25
CA ALA A 309 14.25 16.43 -10.75
C ALA A 309 14.61 15.47 -11.90
N MET A 310 15.41 14.47 -11.57
CA MET A 310 15.61 13.25 -12.34
C MET A 310 15.12 12.09 -11.48
N VAL A 311 14.13 11.36 -11.96
CA VAL A 311 13.64 10.14 -11.32
C VAL A 311 14.38 8.95 -11.93
N SER A 312 14.88 8.05 -11.09
CA SER A 312 15.62 6.86 -11.50
C SER A 312 15.06 5.62 -10.83
N ILE A 313 14.84 4.56 -11.60
CA ILE A 313 14.42 3.26 -11.11
C ILE A 313 15.27 2.21 -11.81
N GLY A 314 16.24 1.64 -11.10
CA GLY A 314 17.26 0.81 -11.72
C GLY A 314 18.04 1.59 -12.76
N ASP A 315 18.03 1.10 -14.01
CA ASP A 315 18.75 1.72 -15.14
C ASP A 315 17.86 2.66 -15.98
N VAL A 316 16.60 2.85 -15.58
CA VAL A 316 15.64 3.72 -16.27
C VAL A 316 15.58 5.07 -15.59
N HIS A 317 15.63 6.14 -16.39
CA HIS A 317 15.65 7.51 -15.91
C HIS A 317 14.63 8.36 -16.68
N ALA A 318 13.94 9.26 -15.97
CA ALA A 318 13.04 10.23 -16.59
C ALA A 318 13.14 11.60 -15.87
N PRO A 319 13.23 12.72 -16.62
CA PRO A 319 13.27 14.05 -16.04
C PRO A 319 11.86 14.51 -15.61
N VAL A 320 11.84 15.35 -14.58
CA VAL A 320 10.68 16.17 -14.22
C VAL A 320 11.01 17.60 -14.63
N THR A 321 10.42 18.07 -15.72
CA THR A 321 10.64 19.39 -16.26
C THR A 321 9.40 20.26 -16.09
N ALA A 322 9.58 21.51 -15.70
CA ALA A 322 8.52 22.49 -15.55
C ALA A 322 9.04 23.90 -15.83
N ARG A 323 8.14 24.86 -15.91
CA ARG A 323 8.45 26.26 -16.18
C ARG A 323 7.79 27.14 -15.12
N TRP A 324 8.54 28.13 -14.62
CA TRP A 324 7.96 29.16 -13.77
C TRP A 324 7.12 30.12 -14.62
N HIS A 325 5.81 30.12 -14.43
CA HIS A 325 4.91 31.03 -15.15
C HIS A 325 4.72 32.36 -14.44
N LEU A 326 4.81 33.45 -15.23
CA LEU A 326 4.50 34.79 -14.73
C LEU A 326 3.04 34.91 -14.27
N PRO A 327 2.78 35.66 -13.17
CA PRO A 327 1.42 35.94 -12.73
C PRO A 327 0.60 36.63 -13.84
N GLY A 328 -0.62 36.14 -14.07
CA GLY A 328 -1.53 36.75 -15.08
C GLY A 328 -1.48 36.12 -16.47
N GLN A 329 -0.52 35.27 -16.77
CA GLN A 329 -0.56 34.44 -17.98
C GLN A 329 -1.24 33.09 -17.65
N SER A 330 -2.32 32.78 -18.37
CA SER A 330 -2.84 31.42 -18.35
C SER A 330 -1.97 30.56 -19.27
N PRO A 331 -1.56 29.35 -18.86
CA PRO A 331 -0.86 28.46 -19.78
C PRO A 331 -1.75 28.24 -21.02
N ALA A 332 -1.16 28.39 -22.18
CA ALA A 332 -1.88 28.28 -23.46
C ALA A 332 -2.53 26.88 -23.67
N GLN A 333 -1.98 25.89 -22.99
CA GLN A 333 -2.53 24.52 -22.88
C GLN A 333 -2.15 23.94 -21.53
N ALA A 334 -3.10 23.24 -20.87
CA ALA A 334 -2.75 22.42 -19.72
C ALA A 334 -1.76 21.33 -20.16
N PRO A 335 -0.69 21.06 -19.37
CA PRO A 335 0.21 19.94 -19.64
C PRO A 335 -0.56 18.63 -19.80
N ALA A 336 -0.09 17.75 -20.68
CA ALA A 336 -0.76 16.47 -20.96
C ALA A 336 -1.01 15.64 -19.69
N GLY A 337 -0.17 15.77 -18.67
CA GLY A 337 -0.28 15.06 -17.39
C GLY A 337 -1.14 15.73 -16.33
N ALA A 338 -1.69 16.93 -16.59
CA ALA A 338 -2.48 17.64 -15.58
C ALA A 338 -3.72 16.85 -15.13
N ASP A 339 -4.32 16.07 -16.04
CA ASP A 339 -5.48 15.24 -15.74
C ASP A 339 -5.11 14.02 -14.90
N SER A 340 -3.97 13.40 -15.16
CA SER A 340 -3.51 12.24 -14.39
C SER A 340 -3.21 12.62 -12.93
N VAL A 341 -2.52 13.73 -12.70
CA VAL A 341 -2.25 14.23 -11.33
C VAL A 341 -3.55 14.62 -10.61
N ARG A 342 -4.49 15.28 -11.31
CA ARG A 342 -5.81 15.60 -10.73
C ARG A 342 -6.58 14.34 -10.34
N THR A 343 -6.59 13.32 -11.19
CA THR A 343 -7.24 12.03 -10.94
C THR A 343 -6.64 11.33 -9.73
N LEU A 344 -5.31 11.25 -9.64
CA LEU A 344 -4.62 10.66 -8.49
C LEU A 344 -4.94 11.39 -7.18
N ASN A 345 -4.95 12.72 -7.21
CA ASN A 345 -5.30 13.54 -6.05
C ASN A 345 -6.77 13.41 -5.67
N ALA A 346 -7.68 13.34 -6.65
CA ALA A 346 -9.11 13.12 -6.41
C ALA A 346 -9.36 11.73 -5.81
N ALA A 347 -8.72 10.68 -6.33
CA ALA A 347 -8.83 9.32 -5.78
C ALA A 347 -8.29 9.22 -4.35
N ALA A 348 -7.17 9.90 -4.05
CA ALA A 348 -6.64 9.95 -2.69
C ALA A 348 -7.60 10.66 -1.72
N ARG A 349 -8.18 11.79 -2.14
CA ARG A 349 -9.20 12.53 -1.36
C ARG A 349 -10.46 11.71 -1.16
N MET A 350 -10.94 11.00 -2.19
CA MET A 350 -12.09 10.12 -2.10
C MET A 350 -11.90 9.01 -1.04
N ARG A 351 -10.78 8.29 -1.09
CA ARG A 351 -10.46 7.25 -0.10
C ARG A 351 -10.30 7.84 1.30
N GLY A 352 -9.62 8.98 1.42
CA GLY A 352 -9.47 9.70 2.69
C GLY A 352 -10.80 10.11 3.28
N ALA A 353 -11.70 10.68 2.47
CA ALA A 353 -13.03 11.09 2.88
C ALA A 353 -13.90 9.88 3.31
N LEU A 354 -13.87 8.78 2.56
CA LEU A 354 -14.56 7.54 2.95
C LEU A 354 -14.09 7.04 4.32
N ARG A 355 -12.76 6.89 4.50
CA ARG A 355 -12.20 6.43 5.78
C ARG A 355 -12.56 7.37 6.93
N GLN A 356 -12.39 8.70 6.75
CA GLN A 356 -12.74 9.70 7.76
C GLN A 356 -14.22 9.67 8.12
N GLY A 357 -15.10 9.50 7.14
CA GLY A 357 -16.54 9.37 7.37
C GLY A 357 -16.91 8.13 8.17
N LEU A 358 -16.29 6.97 7.86
CA LEU A 358 -16.50 5.73 8.60
C LEU A 358 -15.93 5.81 10.04
N VAL A 359 -14.77 6.44 10.23
CA VAL A 359 -14.19 6.69 11.56
C VAL A 359 -15.10 7.62 12.37
N ALA A 360 -15.54 8.74 11.79
CA ALA A 360 -16.46 9.67 12.46
C ALA A 360 -17.77 8.98 12.86
N LEU A 361 -18.29 8.08 12.00
CA LEU A 361 -19.50 7.30 12.32
C LEU A 361 -19.27 6.36 13.51
N ARG A 362 -18.12 5.71 13.60
CA ARG A 362 -17.73 4.88 14.75
C ARG A 362 -17.62 5.69 16.04
N GLU A 363 -17.13 6.92 15.95
CA GLU A 363 -16.97 7.85 17.07
C GLU A 363 -18.25 8.67 17.39
N HIS A 364 -19.38 8.31 16.78
CA HIS A 364 -20.69 8.96 16.96
C HIS A 364 -20.79 10.41 16.46
N GLY A 365 -19.86 10.84 15.61
CA GLY A 365 -19.85 12.16 14.97
C GLY A 365 -20.71 12.19 13.71
N ARG A 366 -22.05 12.20 13.84
CA ARG A 366 -23.00 12.04 12.73
C ARG A 366 -22.82 13.08 11.61
N ASP A 367 -22.76 14.37 11.95
CA ASP A 367 -22.68 15.46 10.97
C ASP A 367 -21.36 15.37 10.19
N THR A 368 -20.26 15.11 10.90
CA THR A 368 -18.95 14.90 10.27
C THR A 368 -18.95 13.66 9.37
N ALA A 369 -19.61 12.58 9.79
CA ALA A 369 -19.73 11.36 9.00
C ALA A 369 -20.51 11.62 7.70
N GLU A 370 -21.67 12.31 7.79
CA GLU A 370 -22.47 12.66 6.60
C GLU A 370 -21.71 13.57 5.63
N ASP A 371 -21.01 14.59 6.13
CA ASP A 371 -20.19 15.47 5.28
C ASP A 371 -19.06 14.69 4.56
N ARG A 372 -18.30 13.88 5.29
CA ARG A 372 -17.19 13.12 4.71
C ARG A 372 -17.66 12.03 3.74
N LEU A 373 -18.71 11.27 4.08
CA LEU A 373 -19.28 10.28 3.20
C LEU A 373 -19.90 10.93 1.96
N GLY A 374 -20.53 12.10 2.10
CA GLY A 374 -21.03 12.90 0.99
C GLY A 374 -19.91 13.37 0.05
N GLN A 375 -18.80 13.85 0.62
CA GLN A 375 -17.61 14.19 -0.16
C GLN A 375 -17.06 12.98 -0.93
N ALA A 376 -16.99 11.81 -0.27
CA ALA A 376 -16.55 10.57 -0.91
C ALA A 376 -17.49 10.14 -2.04
N ALA A 377 -18.81 10.23 -1.83
CA ALA A 377 -19.82 9.90 -2.85
C ALA A 377 -19.68 10.77 -4.09
N ARG A 378 -19.57 12.08 -3.92
CA ARG A 378 -19.37 13.03 -5.03
C ARG A 378 -18.11 12.70 -5.84
N LEU A 379 -16.98 12.46 -5.17
CA LEU A 379 -15.74 12.10 -5.85
C LEU A 379 -15.81 10.71 -6.51
N ALA A 380 -16.53 9.77 -5.90
CA ALA A 380 -16.73 8.44 -6.47
C ALA A 380 -17.51 8.49 -7.79
N VAL A 381 -18.55 9.32 -7.86
CA VAL A 381 -19.30 9.54 -9.11
C VAL A 381 -18.41 10.18 -10.18
N GLN A 382 -17.61 11.18 -9.80
CA GLN A 382 -16.70 11.86 -10.72
C GLN A 382 -15.64 10.90 -11.31
N LEU A 383 -15.16 9.95 -10.50
CA LEU A 383 -14.12 8.99 -10.89
C LEU A 383 -14.66 7.67 -11.44
N GLY A 384 -15.98 7.48 -11.46
CA GLY A 384 -16.59 6.20 -11.86
C GLY A 384 -16.26 5.04 -10.90
N THR A 385 -16.19 5.30 -9.60
CA THR A 385 -15.70 4.33 -8.61
C THR A 385 -16.86 3.72 -7.80
N ASP A 386 -17.54 2.73 -8.37
CA ASP A 386 -18.78 2.15 -7.79
C ASP A 386 -18.57 1.50 -6.42
N TRP A 387 -17.44 0.86 -6.17
CA TRP A 387 -17.21 0.19 -4.88
C TRP A 387 -17.26 1.16 -3.69
N VAL A 388 -16.90 2.43 -3.86
CA VAL A 388 -17.01 3.46 -2.81
C VAL A 388 -18.46 3.77 -2.53
N LEU A 389 -19.28 3.87 -3.57
CA LEU A 389 -20.72 4.08 -3.43
C LEU A 389 -21.39 2.88 -2.71
N ASP A 390 -20.93 1.66 -2.98
CA ASP A 390 -21.44 0.45 -2.31
C ASP A 390 -21.08 0.44 -0.82
N GLU A 391 -19.84 0.81 -0.46
CA GLU A 391 -19.44 0.97 0.95
C GLU A 391 -20.31 2.06 1.64
N ILE A 392 -20.57 3.19 0.96
CA ILE A 392 -21.42 4.23 1.52
C ILE A 392 -22.86 3.74 1.68
N ARG A 393 -23.43 3.01 0.71
CA ARG A 393 -24.79 2.45 0.78
C ARG A 393 -24.97 1.49 1.96
N ALA A 394 -23.92 0.82 2.39
CA ALA A 394 -23.96 -0.05 3.56
C ALA A 394 -24.26 0.71 4.86
N VAL A 395 -23.86 1.99 4.96
CA VAL A 395 -23.97 2.80 6.18
C VAL A 395 -24.89 4.03 6.04
N ALA A 396 -25.27 4.40 4.82
CA ALA A 396 -26.07 5.58 4.55
C ALA A 396 -27.02 5.41 3.34
N HIS A 397 -28.09 6.20 3.30
CA HIS A 397 -28.87 6.45 2.09
C HIS A 397 -28.17 7.53 1.27
N ILE A 398 -27.91 7.28 0.01
CA ILE A 398 -27.41 8.28 -0.93
C ILE A 398 -28.64 8.95 -1.56
N GLU A 399 -28.93 10.19 -1.15
CA GLU A 399 -30.03 10.99 -1.69
C GLU A 399 -29.64 11.60 -3.05
N ASP A 400 -28.41 12.11 -3.13
CA ASP A 400 -27.84 12.67 -4.35
C ASP A 400 -26.31 12.54 -4.30
N ALA A 401 -25.77 11.57 -5.02
CA ALA A 401 -24.34 11.29 -5.02
C ALA A 401 -23.52 12.41 -5.66
N ALA A 402 -24.05 13.06 -6.72
CA ALA A 402 -23.36 14.14 -7.42
C ALA A 402 -23.25 15.41 -6.57
N ALA A 403 -24.30 15.72 -5.80
CA ALA A 403 -24.28 16.80 -4.83
C ALA A 403 -23.61 16.42 -3.49
N GLY A 404 -23.34 15.13 -3.27
CA GLY A 404 -22.77 14.60 -2.03
C GLY A 404 -23.75 14.61 -0.86
N ARG A 405 -25.06 14.47 -1.12
CA ARG A 405 -26.09 14.37 -0.07
C ARG A 405 -26.30 12.92 0.35
N VAL A 406 -25.99 12.64 1.59
CA VAL A 406 -26.16 11.31 2.20
C VAL A 406 -26.84 11.45 3.56
N ARG A 407 -27.59 10.42 3.96
CA ARG A 407 -28.24 10.35 5.25
C ARG A 407 -27.88 9.02 5.93
N LEU A 408 -27.31 9.08 7.12
CA LEU A 408 -26.88 7.90 7.86
C LEU A 408 -28.06 6.99 8.22
N ARG A 409 -27.79 5.68 8.16
CA ARG A 409 -28.65 4.61 8.67
C ARG A 409 -28.24 4.23 10.10
N ALA A 410 -29.08 3.44 10.75
CA ALA A 410 -28.66 2.65 11.90
C ALA A 410 -27.74 1.53 11.43
N VAL A 411 -26.53 1.46 11.96
CA VAL A 411 -25.50 0.50 11.57
C VAL A 411 -25.02 -0.22 12.82
N ASP A 412 -24.78 -1.52 12.70
CA ASP A 412 -24.10 -2.27 13.76
C ASP A 412 -22.64 -1.79 13.85
N PRO A 413 -22.19 -1.29 15.03
CA PRO A 413 -20.81 -0.84 15.22
C PRO A 413 -19.76 -1.88 14.83
N GLY A 414 -20.03 -3.17 14.97
CA GLY A 414 -19.13 -4.26 14.60
C GLY A 414 -18.81 -4.31 13.10
N THR A 415 -19.67 -3.75 12.24
CA THR A 415 -19.43 -3.72 10.79
C THR A 415 -18.47 -2.60 10.35
N LEU A 416 -18.31 -1.55 11.18
CA LEU A 416 -17.51 -0.37 10.81
C LEU A 416 -15.99 -0.66 10.76
N GLY A 417 -15.50 -1.49 11.69
CA GLY A 417 -14.09 -1.89 11.70
C GLY A 417 -13.62 -2.48 10.35
N PRO A 418 -14.27 -3.55 9.85
CA PRO A 418 -14.00 -4.13 8.54
C PRO A 418 -14.06 -3.13 7.39
N MET A 419 -15.02 -2.21 7.40
CA MET A 419 -15.17 -1.19 6.36
C MET A 419 -14.04 -0.17 6.40
N ILE A 420 -13.63 0.30 7.58
CA ILE A 420 -12.49 1.21 7.76
C ILE A 420 -11.20 0.55 7.26
N LEU A 421 -10.99 -0.71 7.59
CA LEU A 421 -9.82 -1.46 7.15
C LEU A 421 -9.79 -1.59 5.62
N ARG A 422 -10.91 -1.97 5.00
CA ARG A 422 -11.04 -2.02 3.52
C ARG A 422 -10.80 -0.67 2.87
N ALA A 423 -11.37 0.41 3.41
CA ALA A 423 -11.18 1.76 2.89
C ALA A 423 -9.70 2.20 2.93
N GLY A 424 -8.95 1.76 3.95
CA GLY A 424 -7.53 2.08 4.14
C GLY A 424 -6.57 1.21 3.31
N SER A 425 -6.87 -0.09 3.15
CA SER A 425 -5.90 -1.06 2.62
C SER A 425 -6.29 -1.69 1.27
N ARG A 426 -7.52 -1.45 0.76
CA ARG A 426 -7.97 -2.07 -0.50
C ARG A 426 -7.05 -1.69 -1.65
N PRO A 427 -6.45 -2.67 -2.35
CA PRO A 427 -5.67 -2.39 -3.54
C PRO A 427 -6.53 -1.64 -4.57
N GLY A 428 -6.01 -0.56 -5.13
CA GLY A 428 -6.62 0.13 -6.26
C GLY A 428 -6.30 -0.59 -7.56
N GLY A 429 -7.26 -0.68 -8.47
CA GLY A 429 -6.94 -0.92 -9.87
C GLY A 429 -6.16 0.26 -10.44
N PRO A 430 -5.59 0.14 -11.66
CA PRO A 430 -4.96 1.25 -12.33
C PRO A 430 -5.95 2.43 -12.37
N LEU A 431 -5.52 3.55 -11.79
CA LEU A 431 -6.36 4.76 -11.72
C LEU A 431 -6.39 5.50 -13.06
N ILE A 432 -5.45 5.14 -13.94
CA ILE A 432 -5.26 5.74 -15.25
C ILE A 432 -4.92 4.58 -16.19
N ASP A 433 -5.68 4.42 -17.28
CA ASP A 433 -5.40 3.37 -18.25
C ASP A 433 -4.06 3.60 -18.96
N ALA A 434 -3.27 2.53 -19.08
CA ALA A 434 -2.04 2.57 -19.84
C ALA A 434 -2.33 2.75 -21.33
N ALA A 435 -1.59 3.61 -21.94
CA ALA A 435 -1.36 3.75 -23.38
C ALA A 435 -2.44 3.14 -24.27
N GLY A 436 -3.45 3.89 -24.57
CA GLY A 436 -4.57 3.50 -25.39
C GLY A 436 -5.90 3.99 -24.87
N ALA A 437 -5.92 4.80 -23.84
CA ALA A 437 -7.11 5.55 -23.50
C ALA A 437 -7.55 6.28 -24.78
N ARG A 438 -8.57 5.75 -25.42
CA ARG A 438 -9.31 6.56 -26.39
C ARG A 438 -9.59 7.86 -25.66
N PRO A 439 -9.26 9.02 -26.23
CA PRO A 439 -9.55 10.27 -25.57
C PRO A 439 -11.02 10.23 -25.22
N GLY A 440 -11.30 10.15 -23.91
CA GLY A 440 -12.66 10.19 -23.42
C GLY A 440 -13.31 11.51 -23.82
N PRO A 441 -14.62 11.66 -23.65
CA PRO A 441 -15.31 12.89 -24.01
C PRO A 441 -14.66 14.06 -23.27
N ARG A 442 -14.52 15.18 -23.96
CA ARG A 442 -14.14 16.43 -23.30
C ARG A 442 -15.37 17.05 -22.67
N CYS A 443 -15.22 17.58 -21.48
CA CYS A 443 -16.27 18.31 -20.80
C CYS A 443 -16.70 19.52 -21.64
N GLY A 444 -18.01 19.63 -21.92
CA GLY A 444 -18.58 20.78 -22.68
C GLY A 444 -18.39 22.13 -21.96
N GLY A 445 -18.37 22.11 -20.59
CA GLY A 445 -18.26 23.33 -19.80
C GLY A 445 -16.84 23.84 -19.58
N CYS A 446 -15.84 22.96 -19.39
CA CYS A 446 -14.47 23.38 -19.08
C CYS A 446 -13.39 22.81 -19.99
N GLY A 447 -13.76 21.99 -21.00
CA GLY A 447 -12.83 21.40 -21.96
C GLY A 447 -11.89 20.31 -21.38
N THR A 448 -11.98 19.99 -20.09
CA THR A 448 -11.13 18.98 -19.45
C THR A 448 -11.43 17.60 -20.06
N PRO A 449 -10.39 16.82 -20.45
CA PRO A 449 -10.56 15.44 -20.86
C PRO A 449 -11.11 14.61 -19.68
N ALA A 450 -12.04 13.72 -19.97
CA ALA A 450 -12.63 12.81 -18.98
C ALA A 450 -12.33 11.36 -19.36
N GLY A 451 -12.32 10.46 -18.38
CA GLY A 451 -12.23 9.03 -18.65
C GLY A 451 -13.41 8.55 -19.50
N SER A 452 -13.22 7.48 -20.28
CA SER A 452 -14.24 6.93 -21.18
C SER A 452 -15.56 6.56 -20.49
N GLU A 453 -15.51 6.30 -19.17
CA GLU A 453 -16.67 5.92 -18.35
C GLU A 453 -17.07 7.00 -17.32
N ALA A 454 -16.41 8.15 -17.35
CA ALA A 454 -16.69 9.23 -16.42
C ALA A 454 -18.07 9.86 -16.71
N ARG A 455 -18.94 9.83 -15.71
CA ARG A 455 -20.28 10.40 -15.79
C ARG A 455 -20.33 11.91 -15.53
N TYR A 456 -19.30 12.43 -14.87
CA TYR A 456 -19.21 13.84 -14.48
C TYR A 456 -17.77 14.35 -14.61
N CYS A 457 -17.62 15.61 -14.95
CA CYS A 457 -16.32 16.27 -15.06
C CYS A 457 -15.68 16.46 -13.69
N ILE A 458 -14.42 15.99 -13.54
CA ILE A 458 -13.68 16.10 -12.27
C ILE A 458 -13.30 17.55 -11.90
N THR A 459 -13.33 18.44 -12.90
CA THR A 459 -12.93 19.85 -12.74
C THR A 459 -14.11 20.76 -12.40
N CYS A 460 -15.23 20.64 -13.13
CA CYS A 460 -16.38 21.54 -12.98
C CYS A 460 -17.66 20.84 -12.50
N GLY A 461 -17.67 19.51 -12.40
CA GLY A 461 -18.83 18.75 -11.96
C GLY A 461 -19.92 18.57 -13.03
N GLU A 462 -19.71 19.04 -14.26
CA GLU A 462 -20.70 18.92 -15.33
C GLU A 462 -20.89 17.47 -15.75
N LYS A 463 -22.12 17.11 -16.09
CA LYS A 463 -22.47 15.77 -16.57
C LYS A 463 -21.91 15.54 -17.96
N LEU A 464 -21.22 14.42 -18.17
CA LEU A 464 -20.51 14.07 -19.41
C LEU A 464 -21.28 13.08 -20.28
N LEU A 465 -22.20 12.30 -19.68
CA LEU A 465 -23.06 11.31 -20.33
C LEU A 465 -24.49 11.43 -19.80
#